data_0034dc23bf732772d7d80cd3a043e090
#
_entry.id   0034dc23bf732772d7d80cd3a043e090
#
_cell.length_a   1.000
_cell.length_b   1.000
_cell.length_c   1.000
_cell.angle_alpha   90.00
_cell.angle_beta   90.00
_cell.angle_gamma   90.00
#
_symmetry.space_group_name_H-M   'P 1'
#
loop_
_entity.id
_entity.type
_entity.pdbx_description
1 polymer ?
#
loop_
_entity_poly.entity_id
_entity_poly.type
_entity_poly.pdbx_seq_one_letter_code
_entity_poly.pdbx_strand_id
1 'polypeptide(L)'
;MKLGTGISIRNYQKQEEKKQAATPTNREETVYQEDYKDHIFTEDNIRYYWREFAQQKLPIEEKANAARMMNMSPKLLDDTTFEVGVDNGMVEKYMNQLLPAIQNHLRERLHNRKITMKIRVFEAEEVIRAYSPVERFQLMIKKNPKLMKLKEVFGLELS
;
A
#
# COMPACT_ATOMS: atom_id res chain seq x y z
N MET A 1 11.83 53.04 -63.81
CA MET A 1 11.48 53.01 -62.37
C MET A 1 10.16 52.29 -62.19
N LYS A 2 10.16 51.10 -61.71
CA LYS A 2 8.95 50.36 -61.37
C LYS A 2 8.78 50.36 -59.88
N LEU A 3 7.75 51.02 -59.42
CA LEU A 3 7.36 51.17 -58.05
C LEU A 3 6.63 49.90 -57.55
N GLY A 4 6.87 49.62 -56.32
CA GLY A 4 6.57 48.47 -55.55
C GLY A 4 5.11 47.97 -55.55
N THR A 5 5.01 46.67 -55.51
CA THR A 5 3.82 45.93 -55.25
C THR A 5 3.38 46.13 -53.80
N GLY A 6 2.36 46.98 -53.60
CA GLY A 6 1.67 47.07 -52.32
C GLY A 6 1.05 45.77 -51.92
N ILE A 7 1.46 45.21 -50.82
CA ILE A 7 0.85 44.04 -50.23
C ILE A 7 -0.54 44.46 -49.71
N SER A 8 -1.60 44.00 -50.37
CA SER A 8 -2.95 44.33 -49.97
C SER A 8 -3.34 43.65 -48.68
N ILE A 9 -3.72 44.44 -47.68
CA ILE A 9 -4.20 44.02 -46.37
C ILE A 9 -5.39 43.02 -46.49
N ARG A 10 -6.14 43.11 -47.59
CA ARG A 10 -7.24 42.15 -47.89
C ARG A 10 -6.79 40.69 -48.05
N ASN A 11 -5.56 40.50 -48.48
CA ASN A 11 -5.03 39.11 -48.60
C ASN A 11 -4.57 38.54 -47.28
N TYR A 12 -4.21 39.40 -46.32
CA TYR A 12 -3.83 38.97 -44.99
C TYR A 12 -5.05 38.46 -44.20
N GLN A 13 -6.14 39.20 -44.22
CA GLN A 13 -7.40 38.76 -43.57
C GLN A 13 -7.94 37.48 -44.15
N LYS A 14 -7.83 37.29 -45.46
CA LYS A 14 -8.28 36.04 -46.11
C LYS A 14 -7.38 34.83 -45.81
N GLN A 15 -6.14 35.05 -45.45
CA GLN A 15 -5.24 33.99 -44.96
C GLN A 15 -5.46 33.66 -43.49
N GLU A 16 -5.85 34.61 -42.66
CA GLU A 16 -6.20 34.35 -41.27
C GLU A 16 -7.57 33.63 -41.17
N GLU A 17 -8.55 34.04 -41.94
CA GLU A 17 -9.84 33.34 -42.01
C GLU A 17 -9.71 31.90 -42.57
N LYS A 18 -8.80 31.65 -43.52
CA LYS A 18 -8.48 30.28 -43.95
C LYS A 18 -7.69 29.47 -42.93
N LYS A 19 -6.94 30.13 -42.04
CA LYS A 19 -6.26 29.43 -40.93
C LYS A 19 -7.18 29.13 -39.75
N GLN A 20 -8.26 29.90 -39.57
CA GLN A 20 -9.25 29.65 -38.53
C GLN A 20 -10.34 28.65 -38.96
N ALA A 21 -10.53 28.41 -40.26
CA ALA A 21 -11.50 27.43 -40.73
C ALA A 21 -10.92 26.01 -40.94
N ALA A 22 -9.64 25.81 -40.64
CA ALA A 22 -9.02 24.49 -40.69
C ALA A 22 -8.80 24.00 -39.26
N THR A 23 -9.91 23.77 -38.57
CA THR A 23 -9.92 22.80 -37.46
C THR A 23 -10.69 21.59 -38.00
N PRO A 24 -10.04 20.51 -38.13
CA PRO A 24 -10.25 19.43 -37.23
C PRO A 24 -8.90 19.02 -36.67
N THR A 25 -8.69 19.44 -35.55
CA THR A 25 -7.81 18.80 -34.67
C THR A 25 -8.39 17.45 -34.29
N ASN A 26 -8.26 16.52 -35.21
CA ASN A 26 -8.01 15.18 -34.78
C ASN A 26 -6.50 15.11 -34.56
N ARG A 27 -6.02 15.78 -33.51
CA ARG A 27 -4.90 15.28 -32.78
C ARG A 27 -5.43 13.97 -32.22
N GLU A 28 -5.28 12.92 -32.95
CA GLU A 28 -4.96 11.65 -32.37
C GLU A 28 -3.81 11.96 -31.42
N GLU A 29 -4.15 12.21 -30.15
CA GLU A 29 -3.23 11.89 -29.10
C GLU A 29 -2.89 10.43 -29.39
N THR A 30 -1.79 10.25 -30.10
CA THR A 30 -1.03 9.02 -29.97
C THR A 30 -0.67 8.98 -28.50
N VAL A 31 -1.62 8.51 -27.69
CA VAL A 31 -1.34 7.91 -26.42
C VAL A 31 -0.31 6.86 -26.78
N TYR A 32 0.94 7.22 -26.60
CA TYR A 32 2.01 6.25 -26.53
C TYR A 32 1.55 5.32 -25.40
N GLN A 33 0.82 4.27 -25.76
CA GLN A 33 0.73 3.11 -24.92
C GLN A 33 2.17 2.61 -24.86
N GLU A 34 2.94 3.21 -23.96
CA GLU A 34 4.10 2.53 -23.45
C GLU A 34 3.57 1.14 -23.11
N ASP A 35 4.10 0.12 -23.75
CA ASP A 35 3.87 -1.27 -23.39
C ASP A 35 4.35 -1.43 -21.96
N TYR A 36 3.44 -1.09 -21.04
CA TYR A 36 3.67 -1.14 -19.61
C TYR A 36 3.65 -2.62 -19.25
N LYS A 37 4.79 -3.26 -19.42
CA LYS A 37 4.98 -4.61 -18.93
C LYS A 37 5.02 -4.52 -17.42
N ASP A 38 4.00 -5.10 -16.78
CA ASP A 38 3.97 -5.23 -15.33
C ASP A 38 5.22 -5.98 -14.88
N HIS A 39 6.06 -5.35 -14.06
CA HIS A 39 7.27 -5.95 -13.55
C HIS A 39 6.94 -6.97 -12.47
N ILE A 40 7.69 -8.06 -12.45
CA ILE A 40 7.64 -9.04 -11.38
C ILE A 40 8.33 -8.43 -10.16
N PHE A 41 7.72 -8.59 -9.00
CA PHE A 41 8.26 -8.08 -7.74
C PHE A 41 8.27 -9.18 -6.66
N THR A 42 9.09 -8.99 -5.65
CA THR A 42 9.22 -9.91 -4.52
C THR A 42 8.58 -9.33 -3.26
N GLU A 43 8.41 -10.17 -2.24
CA GLU A 43 7.93 -9.74 -0.93
C GLU A 43 8.85 -8.67 -0.31
N ASP A 44 10.16 -8.81 -0.49
CA ASP A 44 11.14 -7.84 0.02
C ASP A 44 11.01 -6.47 -0.66
N ASN A 45 10.67 -6.44 -1.95
CA ASN A 45 10.37 -5.20 -2.66
C ASN A 45 9.13 -4.51 -2.06
N ILE A 46 8.06 -5.26 -1.77
CA ILE A 46 6.87 -4.71 -1.12
C ILE A 46 7.23 -4.17 0.26
N ARG A 47 7.96 -4.92 1.08
CA ARG A 47 8.38 -4.49 2.42
C ARG A 47 9.24 -3.23 2.39
N TYR A 48 10.11 -3.10 1.41
CA TYR A 48 10.95 -1.92 1.25
C TYR A 48 10.11 -0.68 0.96
N TYR A 49 9.26 -0.71 -0.06
CA TYR A 49 8.43 0.42 -0.45
C TYR A 49 7.27 0.69 0.53
N TRP A 50 6.82 -0.30 1.26
CA TRP A 50 5.92 -0.15 2.39
C TRP A 50 6.52 0.73 3.50
N ARG A 51 7.77 0.46 3.86
CA ARG A 51 8.49 1.28 4.84
C ARG A 51 8.77 2.68 4.31
N GLU A 52 9.14 2.79 3.05
CA GLU A 52 9.31 4.09 2.39
C GLU A 52 8.02 4.92 2.46
N PHE A 53 6.86 4.32 2.17
CA PHE A 53 5.56 4.98 2.30
C PHE A 53 5.31 5.47 3.72
N ALA A 54 5.50 4.62 4.71
CA ALA A 54 5.30 4.97 6.12
C ALA A 54 6.19 6.12 6.60
N GLN A 55 7.41 6.22 6.07
CA GLN A 55 8.38 7.24 6.47
C GLN A 55 8.22 8.56 5.71
N GLN A 56 7.86 8.52 4.43
CA GLN A 56 7.92 9.68 3.55
C GLN A 56 6.57 10.27 3.21
N LYS A 57 5.51 9.47 3.18
CA LYS A 57 4.18 9.90 2.71
C LYS A 57 3.22 10.24 3.86
N LEU A 58 3.45 9.72 5.04
CA LEU A 58 2.61 10.05 6.20
C LEU A 58 3.05 11.38 6.82
N PRO A 59 2.08 12.26 7.19
CA PRO A 59 2.37 13.52 7.85
C PRO A 59 3.05 13.29 9.21
N ILE A 60 3.81 14.30 9.66
CA ILE A 60 4.52 14.24 10.95
C ILE A 60 3.56 14.00 12.13
N GLU A 61 2.31 14.46 12.01
CA GLU A 61 1.27 14.28 13.01
C GLU A 61 0.87 12.81 13.17
N GLU A 62 1.09 12.00 12.15
CA GLU A 62 0.76 10.57 12.13
C GLU A 62 1.93 9.64 12.46
N LYS A 63 2.93 10.12 13.18
CA LYS A 63 4.11 9.31 13.57
C LYS A 63 3.75 7.99 14.26
N ALA A 64 2.70 7.99 15.07
CA ALA A 64 2.24 6.76 15.74
C ALA A 64 1.73 5.72 14.72
N ASN A 65 1.03 6.17 13.69
CA ASN A 65 0.53 5.30 12.63
C ASN A 65 1.67 4.84 11.70
N ALA A 66 2.62 5.72 11.41
CA ALA A 66 3.83 5.36 10.69
C ALA A 66 4.62 4.28 11.43
N ALA A 67 4.82 4.41 12.74
CA ALA A 67 5.48 3.41 13.56
C ALA A 67 4.73 2.07 13.57
N ARG A 68 3.38 2.09 13.63
CA ARG A 68 2.56 0.88 13.50
C ARG A 68 2.75 0.21 12.14
N MET A 69 2.71 0.98 11.06
CA MET A 69 2.94 0.47 9.71
C MET A 69 4.33 -0.17 9.56
N MET A 70 5.35 0.42 10.17
CA MET A 70 6.72 -0.13 10.15
C MET A 70 6.82 -1.48 10.88
N ASN A 71 5.98 -1.72 11.89
CA ASN A 71 5.90 -2.99 12.61
C ASN A 71 5.04 -4.04 11.91
N MET A 72 4.23 -3.63 10.93
CA MET A 72 3.48 -4.56 10.10
C MET A 72 4.39 -5.17 9.04
N SER A 73 4.19 -6.45 8.77
CA SER A 73 4.94 -7.18 7.73
C SER A 73 3.99 -7.56 6.61
N PRO A 74 4.00 -6.83 5.49
CA PRO A 74 3.27 -7.24 4.31
C PRO A 74 3.75 -8.61 3.84
N LYS A 75 2.81 -9.48 3.51
CA LYS A 75 3.06 -10.85 3.07
C LYS A 75 2.51 -11.07 1.68
N LEU A 76 3.34 -11.56 0.77
CA LEU A 76 2.91 -11.85 -0.58
C LEU A 76 2.04 -13.12 -0.57
N LEU A 77 0.83 -13.04 -1.14
CA LEU A 77 -0.08 -14.18 -1.29
C LEU A 77 0.06 -14.81 -2.67
N ASP A 78 0.13 -13.98 -3.69
CA ASP A 78 0.32 -14.37 -5.09
C ASP A 78 1.09 -13.28 -5.84
N ASP A 79 1.31 -13.48 -7.14
CA ASP A 79 2.15 -12.60 -7.98
C ASP A 79 1.73 -11.12 -8.01
N THR A 80 0.51 -10.81 -7.57
CA THR A 80 -0.06 -9.45 -7.63
C THR A 80 -0.72 -9.01 -6.33
N THR A 81 -0.99 -9.94 -5.42
CA THR A 81 -1.76 -9.69 -4.20
C THR A 81 -0.90 -9.88 -2.96
N PHE A 82 -0.91 -8.91 -2.08
CA PHE A 82 -0.28 -9.03 -0.77
C PHE A 82 -1.29 -8.75 0.35
N GLU A 83 -1.02 -9.33 1.51
CA GLU A 83 -1.84 -9.21 2.71
C GLU A 83 -1.09 -8.47 3.81
N VAL A 84 -1.82 -7.64 4.54
CA VAL A 84 -1.31 -6.96 5.73
C VAL A 84 -2.18 -7.32 6.91
N GLY A 85 -1.57 -7.86 7.95
CA GLY A 85 -2.25 -8.16 9.20
C GLY A 85 -2.34 -6.96 10.12
N VAL A 86 -3.51 -6.74 10.69
CA VAL A 86 -3.78 -5.68 11.67
C VAL A 86 -4.35 -6.27 12.95
N ASP A 87 -4.06 -5.63 14.08
CA ASP A 87 -4.39 -6.17 15.41
C ASP A 87 -5.84 -5.95 15.82
N ASN A 88 -6.53 -4.97 15.23
CA ASN A 88 -7.90 -4.63 15.60
C ASN A 88 -8.63 -3.87 14.50
N GLY A 89 -9.97 -3.79 14.62
CA GLY A 89 -10.82 -3.13 13.64
C GLY A 89 -10.65 -1.60 13.53
N MET A 90 -10.05 -0.93 14.51
CA MET A 90 -9.75 0.50 14.41
C MET A 90 -8.57 0.73 13.47
N VAL A 91 -7.54 -0.09 13.59
CA VAL A 91 -6.38 -0.08 12.69
C VAL A 91 -6.80 -0.51 11.28
N GLU A 92 -7.70 -1.48 11.17
CA GLU A 92 -8.28 -1.87 9.88
C GLU A 92 -8.96 -0.70 9.17
N LYS A 93 -9.81 0.05 9.87
CA LYS A 93 -10.49 1.23 9.30
C LYS A 93 -9.48 2.28 8.82
N TYR A 94 -8.46 2.53 9.62
CA TYR A 94 -7.40 3.46 9.25
C TYR A 94 -6.62 2.98 8.02
N MET A 95 -6.27 1.71 7.97
CA MET A 95 -5.56 1.12 6.83
C MET A 95 -6.43 1.12 5.56
N ASN A 96 -7.74 0.92 5.68
CA ASN A 96 -8.67 1.04 4.56
C ASN A 96 -8.72 2.46 3.98
N GLN A 97 -8.58 3.49 4.80
CA GLN A 97 -8.49 4.88 4.32
C GLN A 97 -7.19 5.14 3.54
N LEU A 98 -6.08 4.55 3.98
CA LEU A 98 -4.78 4.67 3.31
C LEU A 98 -4.60 3.74 2.12
N LEU A 99 -5.45 2.73 1.99
CA LEU A 99 -5.34 1.67 0.98
C LEU A 99 -5.13 2.21 -0.45
N PRO A 100 -5.90 3.20 -0.94
CA PRO A 100 -5.69 3.74 -2.28
C PRO A 100 -4.32 4.39 -2.44
N ALA A 101 -3.89 5.16 -1.44
CA ALA A 101 -2.60 5.86 -1.46
C ALA A 101 -1.42 4.87 -1.44
N ILE A 102 -1.51 3.83 -0.61
CA ILE A 102 -0.50 2.78 -0.51
C ILE A 102 -0.41 1.99 -1.83
N GLN A 103 -1.56 1.58 -2.38
CA GLN A 103 -1.59 0.85 -3.64
C GLN A 103 -1.00 1.66 -4.79
N ASN A 104 -1.34 2.95 -4.88
CA ASN A 104 -0.80 3.82 -5.93
C ASN A 104 0.71 3.98 -5.78
N HIS A 105 1.20 4.21 -4.58
CA HIS A 105 2.64 4.30 -4.31
C HIS A 105 3.37 3.01 -4.72
N LEU A 106 2.85 1.86 -4.33
CA LEU A 106 3.46 0.57 -4.69
C LEU A 106 3.40 0.30 -6.19
N ARG A 107 2.30 0.64 -6.86
CA ARG A 107 2.14 0.50 -8.31
C ARG A 107 3.15 1.34 -9.08
N GLU A 108 3.37 2.57 -8.64
CA GLU A 108 4.36 3.48 -9.22
C GLU A 108 5.78 2.97 -9.02
N ARG A 109 6.12 2.56 -7.79
CA ARG A 109 7.48 2.15 -7.43
C ARG A 109 7.87 0.79 -7.99
N LEU A 110 6.93 -0.13 -8.07
CA LEU A 110 7.13 -1.49 -8.57
C LEU A 110 6.81 -1.63 -10.07
N HIS A 111 6.36 -0.56 -10.71
CA HIS A 111 5.93 -0.58 -12.12
C HIS A 111 4.98 -1.75 -12.42
N ASN A 112 3.99 -1.97 -11.53
CA ASN A 112 3.01 -3.03 -11.69
C ASN A 112 1.61 -2.52 -11.30
N ARG A 113 0.72 -2.43 -12.27
CA ARG A 113 -0.65 -1.90 -12.09
C ARG A 113 -1.61 -2.87 -11.41
N LYS A 114 -1.27 -4.15 -11.38
CA LYS A 114 -2.14 -5.21 -10.86
C LYS A 114 -2.03 -5.40 -9.35
N ILE A 115 -1.12 -4.67 -8.69
CA ILE A 115 -0.90 -4.80 -7.25
C ILE A 115 -2.19 -4.51 -6.49
N THR A 116 -2.58 -5.46 -5.67
CA THR A 116 -3.76 -5.40 -4.81
C THR A 116 -3.37 -5.71 -3.37
N MET A 117 -3.85 -4.89 -2.44
CA MET A 117 -3.63 -5.06 -1.01
C MET A 117 -4.89 -5.62 -0.36
N LYS A 118 -4.73 -6.65 0.46
CA LYS A 118 -5.77 -7.17 1.36
C LYS A 118 -5.40 -6.87 2.80
N ILE A 119 -6.40 -6.50 3.59
CA ILE A 119 -6.24 -6.27 5.03
C ILE A 119 -6.93 -7.42 5.75
N ARG A 120 -6.21 -8.03 6.69
CA ARG A 120 -6.72 -9.09 7.54
C ARG A 120 -6.60 -8.68 8.98
N VAL A 121 -7.72 -8.67 9.69
CA VAL A 121 -7.71 -8.51 11.15
C VAL A 121 -7.31 -9.85 11.75
N PHE A 122 -6.19 -9.86 12.48
CA PHE A 122 -5.90 -10.95 13.38
C PHE A 122 -6.72 -10.68 14.64
N GLU A 123 -7.64 -11.56 14.97
CA GLU A 123 -8.12 -11.60 16.33
C GLU A 123 -6.89 -11.86 17.20
N ALA A 124 -6.52 -10.86 18.00
CA ALA A 124 -5.51 -11.06 19.00
C ALA A 124 -6.02 -12.23 19.83
N GLU A 125 -5.40 -13.41 19.70
CA GLU A 125 -5.51 -14.40 20.76
C GLU A 125 -5.19 -13.61 22.01
N GLU A 126 -6.16 -13.45 22.90
CA GLU A 126 -5.92 -12.86 24.21
C GLU A 126 -4.74 -13.63 24.77
N VAL A 127 -3.57 -13.03 24.68
CA VAL A 127 -2.39 -13.53 25.39
C VAL A 127 -2.74 -13.30 26.83
N ILE A 128 -3.40 -14.33 27.41
CA ILE A 128 -3.71 -14.35 28.84
C ILE A 128 -2.36 -14.24 29.52
N ARG A 129 -2.01 -13.01 29.87
CA ARG A 129 -0.79 -12.74 30.65
C ARG A 129 -1.04 -13.26 32.04
N ALA A 130 -0.53 -14.46 32.29
CA ALA A 130 -0.53 -15.00 33.65
C ALA A 130 0.38 -14.15 34.52
N TYR A 131 -0.19 -13.41 35.45
CA TYR A 131 0.53 -12.54 36.36
C TYR A 131 1.00 -13.29 37.61
N SER A 132 0.31 -14.40 37.97
CA SER A 132 0.67 -15.21 39.12
C SER A 132 1.32 -16.55 38.73
N PRO A 133 2.17 -17.14 39.60
CA PRO A 133 2.71 -18.49 39.37
C PRO A 133 1.63 -19.54 39.16
N VAL A 134 0.51 -19.40 39.87
CA VAL A 134 -0.67 -20.31 39.76
C VAL A 134 -1.31 -20.21 38.37
N GLU A 135 -1.52 -19.00 37.89
CA GLU A 135 -2.09 -18.80 36.54
C GLU A 135 -1.16 -19.31 35.44
N ARG A 136 0.15 -19.09 35.58
CA ARG A 136 1.15 -19.65 34.67
C ARG A 136 1.09 -21.17 34.64
N PHE A 137 0.97 -21.79 35.78
CA PHE A 137 0.87 -23.23 35.89
C PHE A 137 -0.43 -23.75 35.24
N GLN A 138 -1.57 -23.06 35.46
CA GLN A 138 -2.84 -23.41 34.80
C GLN A 138 -2.75 -23.33 33.28
N LEU A 139 -2.10 -22.31 32.75
CA LEU A 139 -1.85 -22.19 31.29
C LEU A 139 -0.94 -23.31 30.78
N MET A 140 0.07 -23.68 31.56
CA MET A 140 0.96 -24.80 31.22
C MET A 140 0.21 -26.14 31.23
N ILE A 141 -0.70 -26.37 32.18
CA ILE A 141 -1.56 -27.57 32.23
C ILE A 141 -2.48 -27.64 31.00
N LYS A 142 -3.06 -26.50 30.57
CA LYS A 142 -3.86 -26.47 29.34
C LYS A 142 -3.07 -26.93 28.11
N LYS A 143 -1.78 -26.58 28.04
CA LYS A 143 -0.90 -27.02 26.95
C LYS A 143 -0.42 -28.47 27.11
N ASN A 144 -0.19 -28.89 28.34
CA ASN A 144 0.29 -30.25 28.65
C ASN A 144 -0.33 -30.80 29.95
N PRO A 145 -1.42 -31.59 29.83
CA PRO A 145 -2.10 -32.15 31.01
C PRO A 145 -1.24 -33.05 31.89
N LYS A 146 -0.12 -33.59 31.38
CA LYS A 146 0.79 -34.45 32.15
C LYS A 146 1.50 -33.69 33.26
N LEU A 147 1.55 -32.36 33.21
CA LEU A 147 2.14 -31.52 34.29
C LEU A 147 1.36 -31.63 35.62
N MET A 148 0.07 -31.97 35.55
CA MET A 148 -0.70 -32.18 36.77
C MET A 148 -0.22 -33.41 37.54
N LYS A 149 0.08 -34.51 36.86
CA LYS A 149 0.68 -35.72 37.47
C LYS A 149 2.08 -35.42 38.03
N LEU A 150 2.86 -34.61 37.35
CA LEU A 150 4.19 -34.22 37.81
C LEU A 150 4.10 -33.47 39.15
N LYS A 151 3.15 -32.53 39.28
CA LYS A 151 2.89 -31.81 40.52
C LYS A 151 2.53 -32.73 41.67
N GLU A 152 1.68 -33.70 41.45
CA GLU A 152 1.24 -34.66 42.45
C GLU A 152 2.37 -35.60 42.89
N VAL A 153 3.13 -36.13 41.93
CA VAL A 153 4.24 -37.08 42.22
C VAL A 153 5.39 -36.42 42.98
N PHE A 154 5.69 -35.16 42.67
CA PHE A 154 6.81 -34.44 43.27
C PHE A 154 6.40 -33.50 44.43
N GLY A 155 5.10 -33.45 44.79
CA GLY A 155 4.62 -32.59 45.87
C GLY A 155 4.94 -31.11 45.69
N LEU A 156 4.94 -30.58 44.44
CA LEU A 156 5.34 -29.21 44.14
C LEU A 156 4.29 -28.21 44.63
N GLU A 157 4.67 -27.34 45.52
CA GLU A 157 3.88 -26.17 45.92
C GLU A 157 4.18 -24.98 45.02
N LEU A 158 3.14 -24.23 44.67
CA LEU A 158 3.25 -23.01 43.89
C LEU A 158 3.22 -21.84 44.87
N SER A 159 4.35 -21.33 45.23
CA SER A 159 4.49 -20.13 46.06
C SER A 159 4.53 -18.86 45.18
#